data_4d30eb72cdef0abd7c87a05c2585a73f
#
_entry.id   4d30eb72cdef0abd7c87a05c2585a73f
#
_cell.length_a   1.000
_cell.length_b   1.000
_cell.length_c   1.000
_cell.angle_alpha   90.00
_cell.angle_beta   90.00
_cell.angle_gamma   90.00
#
_symmetry.space_group_name_H-M   'P 1'
#
loop_
_entity.id
_entity.type
_entity.pdbx_description
1 polymer ?
#
loop_
_entity_poly.entity_id
_entity_poly.type
_entity_poly.pdbx_seq_one_letter_code
_entity_poly.pdbx_strand_id
1 'polypeptide(L)'
;MTLEEHIRLMETKVFHYKPSCSAANCDKPAVYKIAAAWSNGTSRELKNYGLACEDHRDSQLALAQLHRQGLRLAEGESVGQVGLYRLIEGKRDVELPRLPDH
;
A
#
# COMPACT_ATOMS: atom_id res chain seq x y z
N MET A 1 -33.83 -3.78 6.10
CA MET A 1 -32.64 -3.33 6.83
C MET A 1 -32.88 -1.95 7.40
N THR A 2 -32.62 -1.76 8.68
CA THR A 2 -32.75 -0.44 9.31
C THR A 2 -31.53 0.40 9.00
N LEU A 3 -31.66 1.72 9.21
CA LEU A 3 -30.53 2.63 9.02
C LEU A 3 -29.39 2.28 9.97
N GLU A 4 -29.68 1.89 11.20
CA GLU A 4 -28.67 1.49 12.18
C GLU A 4 -27.89 0.25 11.74
N GLU A 5 -28.59 -0.73 11.19
CA GLU A 5 -27.94 -1.93 10.66
C GLU A 5 -27.04 -1.61 9.49
N HIS A 6 -27.49 -0.71 8.62
CA HIS A 6 -26.70 -0.27 7.48
C HIS A 6 -25.41 0.43 7.92
N ILE A 7 -25.51 1.34 8.88
CA ILE A 7 -24.36 2.06 9.42
C ILE A 7 -23.37 1.07 10.07
N ARG A 8 -23.88 0.13 10.84
CA ARG A 8 -23.06 -0.88 11.50
C ARG A 8 -22.30 -1.74 10.49
N LEU A 9 -22.93 -2.13 9.40
CA LEU A 9 -22.29 -2.91 8.35
C LEU A 9 -21.19 -2.10 7.67
N MET A 10 -21.41 -0.81 7.45
CA MET A 10 -20.40 0.07 6.87
C MET A 10 -19.19 0.23 7.79
N GLU A 11 -19.43 0.42 9.08
CA GLU A 11 -18.36 0.51 10.08
C GLU A 11 -17.56 -0.77 10.15
N THR A 12 -18.22 -1.92 10.12
CA THR A 12 -17.56 -3.22 10.12
C THR A 12 -16.67 -3.36 8.89
N LYS A 13 -17.13 -2.95 7.71
CA LYS A 13 -16.33 -2.98 6.50
C LYS A 13 -15.08 -2.13 6.63
N VAL A 14 -15.19 -0.93 7.20
CA VAL A 14 -14.06 -0.03 7.37
C VAL A 14 -13.02 -0.61 8.32
N PHE A 15 -13.47 -1.16 9.45
CA PHE A 15 -12.56 -1.66 10.48
C PHE A 15 -12.00 -3.05 10.19
N HIS A 16 -12.70 -3.86 9.42
CA HIS A 16 -12.30 -5.23 9.16
C HIS A 16 -11.89 -5.48 7.72
N TYR A 17 -11.63 -4.41 6.98
CA TYR A 17 -11.14 -4.53 5.61
C TYR A 17 -9.77 -5.20 5.61
N LYS A 18 -9.67 -6.31 4.86
CA LYS A 18 -8.41 -7.03 4.68
C LYS A 18 -8.05 -6.99 3.20
N PRO A 19 -7.05 -6.20 2.84
CA PRO A 19 -6.67 -6.11 1.44
C PRO A 19 -6.06 -7.42 0.94
N SER A 20 -6.27 -7.69 -0.34
CA SER A 20 -5.72 -8.88 -0.99
C SER A 20 -4.46 -8.56 -1.74
N CYS A 21 -3.62 -9.57 -1.97
CA CYS A 21 -2.42 -9.46 -2.78
C CYS A 21 -2.77 -8.95 -4.19
N SER A 22 -1.94 -8.07 -4.72
CA SER A 22 -2.14 -7.49 -6.06
C SER A 22 -1.71 -8.40 -7.20
N ALA A 23 -1.02 -9.51 -6.91
CA ALA A 23 -0.56 -10.42 -7.95
C ALA A 23 -1.74 -11.04 -8.70
N ALA A 24 -1.57 -11.25 -10.00
CA ALA A 24 -2.61 -11.86 -10.83
C ALA A 24 -2.99 -13.23 -10.27
N ASN A 25 -4.30 -13.49 -10.20
CA ASN A 25 -4.86 -14.76 -9.75
C ASN A 25 -4.50 -15.13 -8.30
N CYS A 26 -4.12 -14.14 -7.48
CA CYS A 26 -3.85 -14.35 -6.06
C CYS A 26 -4.95 -13.72 -5.22
N ASP A 27 -5.56 -14.52 -4.36
CA ASP A 27 -6.59 -14.06 -3.43
C ASP A 27 -6.15 -14.10 -1.98
N LYS A 28 -4.87 -14.36 -1.74
CA LYS A 28 -4.34 -14.40 -0.38
C LYS A 28 -4.35 -13.00 0.25
N PRO A 29 -4.54 -12.92 1.57
CA PRO A 29 -4.43 -11.64 2.25
C PRO A 29 -3.05 -11.02 2.04
N ALA A 30 -3.03 -9.71 1.78
CA ALA A 30 -1.78 -8.98 1.70
C ALA A 30 -1.23 -8.74 3.10
N VAL A 31 0.08 -8.88 3.24
CA VAL A 31 0.78 -8.58 4.49
C VAL A 31 1.77 -7.45 4.33
N TYR A 32 2.02 -7.03 3.08
CA TYR A 32 2.93 -5.92 2.77
C TYR A 32 2.25 -4.90 1.89
N LYS A 33 2.59 -3.63 2.11
CA LYS A 33 2.30 -2.54 1.18
C LYS A 33 3.60 -2.19 0.47
N ILE A 34 3.54 -2.09 -0.84
CA ILE A 34 4.69 -1.71 -1.65
C ILE A 34 4.50 -0.25 -2.04
N ALA A 35 5.39 0.60 -1.59
CA ALA A 35 5.21 2.03 -1.72
C ALA A 35 6.55 2.76 -1.73
N ALA A 36 6.50 4.02 -2.15
CA ALA A 36 7.64 4.91 -2.10
C ALA A 36 7.21 6.24 -1.49
N ALA A 37 8.11 6.87 -0.77
CA ALA A 37 7.85 8.17 -0.19
C ALA A 37 7.81 9.22 -1.29
N TRP A 38 6.71 9.94 -1.38
CA TRP A 38 6.52 11.02 -2.33
C TRP A 38 6.47 12.36 -1.59
N SER A 39 7.02 13.38 -2.21
CA SER A 39 6.97 14.73 -1.67
C SER A 39 6.93 15.75 -2.80
N ASN A 40 6.22 16.86 -2.56
CA ASN A 40 6.26 18.02 -3.46
C ASN A 40 6.91 19.23 -2.79
N GLY A 41 7.60 19.01 -1.66
CA GLY A 41 8.21 20.07 -0.89
C GLY A 41 7.35 20.55 0.27
N THR A 42 6.03 20.50 0.13
CA THR A 42 5.09 20.93 1.18
C THR A 42 4.29 19.78 1.76
N SER A 43 4.01 18.76 0.96
CA SER A 43 3.26 17.58 1.38
C SER A 43 4.09 16.33 1.19
N ARG A 44 3.88 15.36 2.07
CA ARG A 44 4.54 14.04 2.02
C ARG A 44 3.50 12.96 2.17
N GLU A 45 3.63 11.91 1.36
CA GLU A 45 2.75 10.75 1.48
C GLU A 45 3.41 9.52 0.87
N LEU A 46 2.83 8.36 1.11
CA LEU A 46 3.29 7.13 0.47
C LEU A 46 2.55 6.95 -0.85
N LYS A 47 3.31 6.85 -1.93
CA LYS A 47 2.76 6.49 -3.23
C LYS A 47 2.64 4.99 -3.29
N ASN A 48 1.42 4.49 -3.40
CA ASN A 48 1.15 3.05 -3.39
C ASN A 48 1.42 2.44 -4.76
N TYR A 49 2.22 1.38 -4.78
CA TYR A 49 2.50 0.61 -5.99
C TYR A 49 1.84 -0.75 -6.00
N GLY A 50 1.32 -1.21 -4.87
CA GLY A 50 0.63 -2.48 -4.79
C GLY A 50 0.69 -3.08 -3.40
N LEU A 51 0.10 -4.26 -3.29
CA LEU A 51 0.04 -5.02 -2.05
C LEU A 51 0.56 -6.42 -2.33
N ALA A 52 1.15 -7.08 -1.35
CA ALA A 52 1.72 -8.41 -1.55
C ALA A 52 1.50 -9.31 -0.35
N CYS A 53 1.24 -10.58 -0.64
CA CYS A 53 1.36 -11.65 0.35
C CYS A 53 2.82 -12.08 0.45
N GLU A 54 3.13 -12.99 1.36
CA GLU A 54 4.51 -13.48 1.52
C GLU A 54 5.06 -14.10 0.24
N ASP A 55 4.24 -14.86 -0.47
CA ASP A 55 4.69 -15.57 -1.67
C ASP A 55 5.02 -14.64 -2.83
N HIS A 56 4.38 -13.47 -2.89
CA HIS A 56 4.54 -12.53 -3.98
C HIS A 56 5.31 -11.26 -3.61
N ARG A 57 5.91 -11.26 -2.43
CA ARG A 57 6.66 -10.10 -1.93
C ARG A 57 7.71 -9.64 -2.94
N ASP A 58 8.57 -10.54 -3.34
CA ASP A 58 9.70 -10.19 -4.21
C ASP A 58 9.25 -9.86 -5.63
N SER A 59 8.30 -10.61 -6.18
CA SER A 59 7.82 -10.36 -7.54
C SER A 59 7.06 -9.03 -7.63
N GLN A 60 6.24 -8.73 -6.65
CA GLN A 60 5.51 -7.45 -6.64
C GLN A 60 6.44 -6.28 -6.39
N LEU A 61 7.47 -6.45 -5.58
CA LEU A 61 8.48 -5.42 -5.36
C LEU A 61 9.24 -5.11 -6.66
N ALA A 62 9.65 -6.14 -7.39
CA ALA A 62 10.35 -5.97 -8.66
C ALA A 62 9.48 -5.25 -9.67
N LEU A 63 8.19 -5.60 -9.76
CA LEU A 63 7.26 -4.94 -10.66
C LEU A 63 7.09 -3.47 -10.30
N ALA A 64 6.99 -3.17 -9.00
CA ALA A 64 6.87 -1.80 -8.52
C ALA A 64 8.11 -0.97 -8.87
N GLN A 65 9.29 -1.56 -8.77
CA GLN A 65 10.53 -0.88 -9.13
C GLN A 65 10.55 -0.52 -10.63
N LEU A 66 10.02 -1.40 -11.48
CA LEU A 66 9.89 -1.11 -12.90
C LEU A 66 8.90 0.03 -13.15
N HIS A 67 7.77 0.02 -12.47
CA HIS A 67 6.77 1.08 -12.60
C HIS A 67 7.34 2.43 -12.15
N ARG A 68 8.15 2.44 -11.10
CA ARG A 68 8.77 3.67 -10.62
C ARG A 68 9.74 4.25 -11.65
N GLN A 69 10.47 3.41 -12.38
CA GLN A 69 11.40 3.87 -13.41
C GLN A 69 10.70 4.63 -14.52
N GLY A 70 9.44 4.27 -14.82
CA GLY A 70 8.66 4.95 -15.83
C GLY A 70 7.90 6.16 -15.34
N LEU A 71 8.00 6.50 -14.06
CA LEU A 71 7.25 7.58 -13.46
C LEU A 71 7.77 8.93 -13.91
N ARG A 72 6.84 9.80 -14.31
CA ARG A 72 7.15 11.20 -14.64
C ARG A 72 6.71 12.08 -13.48
N LEU A 73 7.62 12.88 -12.99
CA LEU A 73 7.36 13.79 -11.89
C LEU A 73 7.18 15.20 -12.39
N ALA A 74 6.26 15.93 -11.76
CA ALA A 74 6.13 17.35 -11.98
C ALA A 74 7.27 18.09 -11.27
N GLU A 75 7.47 19.36 -11.67
CA GLU A 75 8.49 20.19 -11.02
C GLU A 75 8.21 20.27 -9.51
N GLY A 76 9.25 20.10 -8.70
CA GLY A 76 9.14 20.14 -7.24
C GLY A 76 8.75 18.83 -6.60
N GLU A 77 8.39 17.80 -7.39
CA GLU A 77 8.07 16.49 -6.85
C GLU A 77 9.31 15.60 -6.76
N SER A 78 9.33 14.74 -5.76
CA SER A 78 10.35 13.71 -5.62
C SER A 78 9.72 12.41 -5.12
N VAL A 79 10.29 11.28 -5.52
CA VAL A 79 9.88 9.96 -5.08
C VAL A 79 11.12 9.17 -4.70
N GLY A 80 11.12 8.63 -3.49
CA GLY A 80 12.22 7.82 -3.00
C GLY A 80 12.23 6.42 -3.59
N GLN A 81 13.04 5.55 -3.00
CA GLN A 81 13.11 4.15 -3.39
C GLN A 81 11.81 3.43 -3.02
N VAL A 82 11.36 2.54 -3.89
CA VAL A 82 10.25 1.66 -3.57
C VAL A 82 10.71 0.70 -2.47
N GLY A 83 9.89 0.52 -1.46
CA GLY A 83 10.19 -0.36 -0.35
C GLY A 83 8.96 -1.11 0.12
N LEU A 84 9.19 -2.02 1.04
CA LEU A 84 8.15 -2.82 1.68
C LEU A 84 7.78 -2.20 3.01
N TYR A 85 6.48 -2.11 3.26
CA TYR A 85 5.92 -1.66 4.53
C TYR A 85 5.03 -2.78 5.05
N ARG A 86 5.15 -3.11 6.33
CA ARG A 86 4.28 -4.12 6.92
C ARG A 86 2.89 -3.54 7.13
N LEU A 87 1.88 -4.21 6.60
CA LEU A 87 0.50 -3.80 6.82
C LEU A 87 0.09 -4.15 8.25
N ILE A 88 -0.47 -3.16 8.93
CA ILE A 88 -0.97 -3.31 10.28
C ILE A 88 -2.41 -2.82 10.28
N GLU A 89 -3.34 -3.69 10.65
CA GLU A 89 -4.75 -3.35 10.67
C GLU A 89 -4.99 -2.14 11.57
N GLY A 90 -5.76 -1.17 11.07
CA GLY A 90 -6.09 0.04 11.81
C GLY A 90 -5.03 1.12 11.80
N LYS A 91 -3.88 0.90 11.16
CA LYS A 91 -2.81 1.91 11.08
C LYS A 91 -2.84 2.65 9.75
N ARG A 92 -2.56 3.94 9.82
CA ARG A 92 -2.44 4.78 8.63
C ARG A 92 -1.07 4.58 7.96
N ASP A 93 -0.96 4.98 6.71
CA ASP A 93 0.28 4.84 5.94
C ASP A 93 1.51 5.39 6.69
N VAL A 94 1.37 6.55 7.33
CA VAL A 94 2.47 7.18 8.05
C VAL A 94 2.93 6.40 9.28
N GLU A 95 2.10 5.46 9.74
CA GLU A 95 2.39 4.64 10.92
C GLU A 95 2.94 3.26 10.57
N LEU A 96 2.99 2.91 9.28
CA LEU A 96 3.45 1.58 8.87
C LEU A 96 4.97 1.51 8.94
N PRO A 97 5.52 0.47 9.58
CA PRO A 97 6.97 0.32 9.63
C PRO A 97 7.53 -0.10 8.28
N ARG A 98 8.58 0.58 7.84
CA ARG A 98 9.30 0.18 6.65
C ARG A 98 10.26 -0.96 7.00
N LEU A 99 10.24 -2.00 6.17
CA LEU A 99 11.11 -3.14 6.34
C LEU A 99 12.47 -2.87 5.71
N PRO A 100 13.55 -3.50 6.23
CA PRO A 100 14.87 -3.35 5.62
C PRO A 100 14.87 -3.83 4.18
N ASP A 101 15.66 -3.16 3.35
CA ASP A 101 15.85 -3.58 1.97
C ASP A 101 16.69 -4.86 1.93
N HIS A 102 16.38 -5.72 0.96
CA HIS A 102 17.10 -6.96 0.76
C HIS A 102 18.21 -6.81 -0.27
#